data_071654de3c13ff1471c2cc20c4f770a1
#
_entry.id   071654de3c13ff1471c2cc20c4f770a1
#
_cell.length_a   1.000
_cell.length_b   1.000
_cell.length_c   1.000
_cell.angle_alpha   90.00
_cell.angle_beta   90.00
_cell.angle_gamma   90.00
#
_symmetry.space_group_name_H-M   'P 1'
#
loop_
_entity.id
_entity.type
_entity.pdbx_description
1 polymer ?
#
loop_
_entity_poly.entity_id
_entity_poly.type
_entity_poly.pdbx_seq_one_letter_code
_entity_poly.pdbx_strand_id
1 'polypeptide(L)'
;PKEVGRLLQSIKELDCEVRRVIVVASGQDISDVIMKFAEYIPVEYYSSEPGQIRQRNKGIALLDKSTRLVATMDDDAVFHKDAVSEMIKFWNNVETETAGVGFNIVNINGHKHNWFRGLLGISAPEPGKVLKSGNTTSICNVKESIRCEWLNGGGTVWRQEILKKYPHDEIKSGWAVCEDIIFSYPKSKKYILYVCQNSKIEVEAVVIMSE
;
A
#
# COMPACT_ATOMS: atom_id res chain seq x y z
N PRO A 1 10.19 -12.08 -9.64
CA PRO A 1 11.42 -12.26 -8.83
C PRO A 1 12.32 -11.02 -8.79
N LYS A 2 12.44 -10.29 -9.92
CA LYS A 2 13.29 -9.09 -10.00
C LYS A 2 12.69 -7.96 -9.14
N GLU A 3 11.41 -7.76 -9.22
CA GLU A 3 10.64 -6.75 -8.49
C GLU A 3 10.75 -6.99 -6.98
N VAL A 4 10.46 -8.20 -6.52
CA VAL A 4 10.63 -8.60 -5.11
C VAL A 4 12.06 -8.34 -4.63
N GLY A 5 13.08 -8.67 -5.46
CA GLY A 5 14.48 -8.41 -5.11
C GLY A 5 14.78 -6.92 -4.90
N ARG A 6 14.18 -6.02 -5.69
CA ARG A 6 14.34 -4.56 -5.53
C ARG A 6 13.63 -4.06 -4.29
N LEU A 7 12.40 -4.53 -4.04
CA LEU A 7 11.68 -4.20 -2.81
C LEU A 7 12.49 -4.60 -1.58
N LEU A 8 12.99 -5.86 -1.51
CA LEU A 8 13.80 -6.35 -0.39
C LEU A 8 15.12 -5.58 -0.24
N GLN A 9 15.74 -5.18 -1.35
CA GLN A 9 16.93 -4.33 -1.32
C GLN A 9 16.63 -2.97 -0.71
N SER A 10 15.52 -2.34 -1.09
CA SER A 10 15.12 -1.06 -0.50
C SER A 10 14.76 -1.17 0.97
N ILE A 11 14.19 -2.30 1.42
CA ILE A 11 13.94 -2.58 2.85
C ILE A 11 15.27 -2.71 3.62
N LYS A 12 16.27 -3.37 3.05
CA LYS A 12 17.62 -3.49 3.64
C LYS A 12 18.30 -2.12 3.81
N GLU A 13 18.01 -1.16 2.94
CA GLU A 13 18.61 0.17 2.91
C GLU A 13 17.88 1.22 3.79
N LEU A 14 16.80 0.83 4.47
CA LEU A 14 16.08 1.71 5.37
C LEU A 14 16.97 2.22 6.53
N ASP A 15 16.67 3.41 7.02
CA ASP A 15 17.34 4.04 8.15
C ASP A 15 16.86 3.52 9.53
N CYS A 16 15.92 2.60 9.53
CA CYS A 16 15.38 1.96 10.74
C CYS A 16 15.13 0.47 10.50
N GLU A 17 15.12 -0.29 11.58
CA GLU A 17 14.87 -1.73 11.54
C GLU A 17 13.39 -2.05 11.28
N VAL A 18 13.15 -3.02 10.41
CA VAL A 18 11.84 -3.65 10.20
C VAL A 18 11.79 -4.93 11.01
N ARG A 19 10.79 -5.08 11.86
CA ARG A 19 10.68 -6.22 12.77
C ARG A 19 10.45 -7.56 12.07
N ARG A 20 9.70 -7.56 10.96
CA ARG A 20 9.33 -8.77 10.23
C ARG A 20 8.87 -8.42 8.82
N VAL A 21 9.30 -9.20 7.85
CA VAL A 21 8.89 -9.12 6.46
C VAL A 21 8.28 -10.45 6.05
N ILE A 22 7.01 -10.48 5.68
CA ILE A 22 6.31 -11.69 5.23
C ILE A 22 6.08 -11.56 3.74
N VAL A 23 6.74 -12.40 2.96
CA VAL A 23 6.55 -12.50 1.51
C VAL A 23 5.63 -13.68 1.21
N VAL A 24 4.49 -13.39 0.57
CA VAL A 24 3.56 -14.43 0.11
C VAL A 24 3.48 -14.39 -1.39
N ALA A 25 4.00 -15.42 -2.06
CA ALA A 25 4.02 -15.49 -3.51
C ALA A 25 3.20 -16.67 -4.05
N SER A 26 2.81 -16.58 -5.32
CA SER A 26 2.12 -17.66 -6.05
C SER A 26 2.76 -17.87 -7.41
N GLY A 27 2.68 -19.09 -7.91
CA GLY A 27 3.22 -19.47 -9.22
C GLY A 27 4.71 -19.80 -9.17
N GLN A 28 5.58 -18.82 -9.42
CA GLN A 28 7.02 -19.05 -9.45
C GLN A 28 7.62 -19.13 -8.05
N ASP A 29 8.50 -20.09 -7.79
CA ASP A 29 9.31 -20.14 -6.58
C ASP A 29 10.36 -19.01 -6.60
N ILE A 30 10.42 -18.26 -5.51
CA ILE A 30 11.35 -17.14 -5.32
C ILE A 30 12.27 -17.34 -4.10
N SER A 31 12.35 -18.56 -3.59
CA SER A 31 13.18 -18.91 -2.42
C SER A 31 14.62 -18.44 -2.55
N ASP A 32 15.23 -18.58 -3.74
CA ASP A 32 16.59 -18.12 -4.02
C ASP A 32 16.75 -16.59 -3.86
N VAL A 33 15.71 -15.83 -4.19
CA VAL A 33 15.71 -14.37 -3.98
C VAL A 33 15.64 -14.08 -2.49
N ILE A 34 14.74 -14.75 -1.76
CA ILE A 34 14.56 -14.55 -0.32
C ILE A 34 15.82 -14.87 0.47
N MET A 35 16.48 -16.01 0.17
CA MET A 35 17.71 -16.44 0.83
C MET A 35 18.84 -15.39 0.78
N LYS A 36 18.93 -14.62 -0.30
CA LYS A 36 19.93 -13.54 -0.43
C LYS A 36 19.76 -12.41 0.58
N PHE A 37 18.56 -12.24 1.12
CA PHE A 37 18.24 -11.16 2.06
C PHE A 37 18.05 -11.66 3.50
N ALA A 38 17.90 -12.97 3.73
CA ALA A 38 17.59 -13.54 5.05
C ALA A 38 18.66 -13.25 6.13
N GLU A 39 19.91 -12.99 5.72
CA GLU A 39 21.00 -12.59 6.63
C GLU A 39 20.94 -11.10 7.04
N TYR A 40 20.20 -10.29 6.29
CA TYR A 40 20.17 -8.82 6.46
C TYR A 40 18.87 -8.29 7.02
N ILE A 41 17.75 -8.96 6.69
CA ILE A 41 16.41 -8.55 7.12
C ILE A 41 15.62 -9.79 7.59
N PRO A 42 14.71 -9.64 8.56
CA PRO A 42 13.90 -10.75 9.08
C PRO A 42 12.79 -11.14 8.11
N VAL A 43 13.15 -11.72 6.97
CA VAL A 43 12.24 -12.09 5.89
C VAL A 43 11.83 -13.56 5.97
N GLU A 44 10.52 -13.81 5.83
CA GLU A 44 9.89 -15.13 5.75
C GLU A 44 9.17 -15.29 4.42
N TYR A 45 9.19 -16.50 3.86
CA TYR A 45 8.57 -16.81 2.58
C TYR A 45 7.47 -17.87 2.73
N TYR A 46 6.34 -17.61 2.10
CA TYR A 46 5.20 -18.52 2.05
C TYR A 46 4.63 -18.58 0.64
N SER A 47 4.35 -19.79 0.17
CA SER A 47 3.62 -20.00 -1.10
C SER A 47 2.11 -19.88 -0.87
N SER A 48 1.36 -19.48 -1.89
CA SER A 48 -0.10 -19.38 -1.89
C SER A 48 -0.67 -19.79 -3.24
N GLU A 49 -1.96 -20.10 -3.25
CA GLU A 49 -2.71 -20.14 -4.50
C GLU A 49 -2.73 -18.77 -5.17
N PRO A 50 -2.82 -18.70 -6.51
CA PRO A 50 -2.88 -17.44 -7.25
C PRO A 50 -4.03 -16.54 -6.79
N GLY A 51 -3.73 -15.26 -6.66
CA GLY A 51 -4.69 -14.22 -6.30
C GLY A 51 -4.13 -13.23 -5.27
N GLN A 52 -4.01 -11.97 -5.66
CA GLN A 52 -3.46 -10.89 -4.83
C GLN A 52 -4.14 -10.81 -3.46
N ILE A 53 -5.47 -10.88 -3.43
CA ILE A 53 -6.26 -10.84 -2.20
C ILE A 53 -5.98 -12.07 -1.30
N ARG A 54 -5.87 -13.26 -1.89
CA ARG A 54 -5.53 -14.49 -1.15
C ARG A 54 -4.14 -14.40 -0.53
N GLN A 55 -3.16 -13.93 -1.30
CA GLN A 55 -1.80 -13.72 -0.81
C GLN A 55 -1.79 -12.72 0.35
N ARG A 56 -2.51 -11.61 0.22
CA ARG A 56 -2.62 -10.58 1.27
C ARG A 56 -3.30 -11.12 2.52
N ASN A 57 -4.43 -11.78 2.40
CA ASN A 57 -5.13 -12.42 3.53
C ASN A 57 -4.27 -13.48 4.22
N LYS A 58 -3.50 -14.28 3.46
CA LYS A 58 -2.55 -15.25 4.02
C LYS A 58 -1.48 -14.55 4.85
N GLY A 59 -0.87 -13.48 4.33
CA GLY A 59 0.10 -12.68 5.08
C GLY A 59 -0.47 -12.09 6.37
N ILE A 60 -1.70 -11.57 6.32
CA ILE A 60 -2.40 -11.04 7.50
C ILE A 60 -2.68 -12.13 8.55
N ALA A 61 -3.00 -13.35 8.13
CA ALA A 61 -3.23 -14.48 9.04
C ALA A 61 -1.98 -14.90 9.80
N LEU A 62 -0.78 -14.65 9.27
CA LEU A 62 0.52 -14.98 9.87
C LEU A 62 1.02 -13.92 10.88
N LEU A 63 0.28 -12.81 11.06
CA LEU A 63 0.70 -11.73 11.95
C LEU A 63 0.60 -12.10 13.42
N ASP A 64 1.65 -11.74 14.18
CA ASP A 64 1.68 -11.90 15.64
C ASP A 64 0.62 -11.03 16.33
N LYS A 65 0.16 -11.48 17.49
CA LYS A 65 -0.78 -10.69 18.32
C LYS A 65 -0.17 -9.36 18.81
N SER A 66 1.15 -9.30 18.94
CA SER A 66 1.88 -8.11 19.41
C SER A 66 2.14 -7.08 18.31
N THR A 67 1.89 -7.41 17.03
CA THR A 67 2.05 -6.46 15.92
C THR A 67 0.98 -5.37 16.00
N ARG A 68 1.38 -4.12 15.97
CA ARG A 68 0.46 -2.97 16.02
C ARG A 68 0.14 -2.41 14.65
N LEU A 69 1.18 -2.23 13.84
CA LEU A 69 1.13 -1.64 12.51
C LEU A 69 1.65 -2.63 11.48
N VAL A 70 0.99 -2.68 10.34
CA VAL A 70 1.29 -3.61 9.25
C VAL A 70 1.31 -2.84 7.93
N ALA A 71 2.45 -2.83 7.25
CA ALA A 71 2.53 -2.35 5.87
C ALA A 71 2.09 -3.45 4.90
N THR A 72 1.12 -3.15 4.04
CA THR A 72 0.79 -3.97 2.86
C THR A 72 1.48 -3.35 1.67
N MET A 73 2.34 -4.13 0.99
CA MET A 73 3.17 -3.66 -0.11
C MET A 73 2.99 -4.54 -1.33
N ASP A 74 2.97 -3.95 -2.51
CA ASP A 74 3.10 -4.67 -3.77
C ASP A 74 4.60 -4.81 -4.10
N ASP A 75 4.96 -5.80 -4.91
CA ASP A 75 6.35 -6.18 -5.19
C ASP A 75 7.12 -5.20 -6.09
N ASP A 76 6.39 -4.30 -6.76
CA ASP A 76 6.95 -3.25 -7.61
C ASP A 76 7.31 -1.95 -6.85
N ALA A 77 7.04 -1.91 -5.54
CA ALA A 77 7.36 -0.76 -4.70
C ALA A 77 8.85 -0.72 -4.29
N VAL A 78 9.39 0.49 -4.19
CA VAL A 78 10.75 0.78 -3.71
C VAL A 78 10.68 1.88 -2.66
N PHE A 79 11.18 1.61 -1.46
CA PHE A 79 11.22 2.58 -0.37
C PHE A 79 12.34 3.61 -0.55
N HIS A 80 12.06 4.88 -0.26
CA HIS A 80 13.11 5.83 0.09
C HIS A 80 13.67 5.46 1.46
N LYS A 81 14.95 5.80 1.70
CA LYS A 81 15.69 5.38 2.90
C LYS A 81 15.00 5.74 4.22
N ASP A 82 14.36 6.89 4.29
CA ASP A 82 13.67 7.44 5.46
C ASP A 82 12.14 7.15 5.49
N ALA A 83 11.62 6.41 4.50
CA ALA A 83 10.18 6.22 4.34
C ALA A 83 9.51 5.62 5.57
N VAL A 84 10.11 4.58 6.16
CA VAL A 84 9.51 3.88 7.31
C VAL A 84 9.68 4.69 8.59
N SER A 85 10.82 5.33 8.83
CA SER A 85 11.03 6.19 10.00
C SER A 85 10.09 7.39 9.99
N GLU A 86 9.87 8.04 8.84
CA GLU A 86 8.89 9.13 8.69
C GLU A 86 7.44 8.62 8.87
N MET A 87 7.11 7.42 8.40
CA MET A 87 5.83 6.79 8.66
C MET A 87 5.59 6.56 10.15
N ILE A 88 6.58 6.03 10.87
CA ILE A 88 6.49 5.81 12.34
C ILE A 88 6.32 7.14 13.07
N LYS A 89 7.09 8.18 12.71
CA LYS A 89 6.93 9.52 13.28
C LYS A 89 5.52 10.06 13.05
N PHE A 90 4.97 9.89 11.86
CA PHE A 90 3.62 10.31 11.54
C PHE A 90 2.58 9.57 12.41
N TRP A 91 2.69 8.23 12.51
CA TRP A 91 1.79 7.41 13.33
C TRP A 91 1.79 7.77 14.83
N ASN A 92 2.91 8.28 15.35
CA ASN A 92 3.00 8.70 16.74
C ASN A 92 2.28 10.03 17.02
N ASN A 93 1.88 10.76 15.98
CA ASN A 93 1.28 12.09 16.08
C ASN A 93 -0.15 12.19 15.50
N VAL A 94 -0.71 11.08 14.98
CA VAL A 94 -2.08 11.07 14.46
C VAL A 94 -3.09 10.65 15.52
N GLU A 95 -4.35 10.94 15.26
CA GLU A 95 -5.48 10.61 16.12
C GLU A 95 -5.63 9.10 16.31
N THR A 96 -6.15 8.69 17.46
CA THR A 96 -6.36 7.28 17.80
C THR A 96 -7.31 6.55 16.85
N GLU A 97 -8.24 7.31 16.25
CA GLU A 97 -9.20 6.83 15.25
C GLU A 97 -8.60 6.59 13.87
N THR A 98 -7.31 6.90 13.67
CA THR A 98 -6.62 6.64 12.40
C THR A 98 -6.47 5.13 12.18
N ALA A 99 -7.04 4.62 11.10
CA ALA A 99 -7.02 3.20 10.75
C ALA A 99 -5.90 2.85 9.78
N GLY A 100 -5.59 3.73 8.83
CA GLY A 100 -4.61 3.49 7.77
C GLY A 100 -3.90 4.77 7.33
N VAL A 101 -2.63 4.64 6.95
CA VAL A 101 -1.79 5.71 6.40
C VAL A 101 -1.07 5.20 5.16
N GLY A 102 -1.33 5.81 4.01
CA GLY A 102 -0.65 5.53 2.76
C GLY A 102 0.75 6.15 2.69
N PHE A 103 1.66 5.44 2.04
CA PHE A 103 2.91 6.03 1.58
C PHE A 103 2.64 7.01 0.44
N ASN A 104 3.48 8.05 0.34
CA ASN A 104 3.44 9.00 -0.77
C ASN A 104 4.19 8.41 -1.97
N ILE A 105 3.48 7.99 -3.01
CA ILE A 105 4.09 7.53 -4.26
C ILE A 105 4.54 8.75 -5.06
N VAL A 106 5.86 8.99 -5.15
CA VAL A 106 6.40 10.26 -5.65
C VAL A 106 6.70 10.30 -7.13
N ASN A 107 6.86 9.14 -7.78
CA ASN A 107 7.18 9.05 -9.21
C ASN A 107 5.95 8.93 -10.12
N ILE A 108 4.74 8.88 -9.56
CA ILE A 108 3.49 8.97 -10.31
C ILE A 108 2.90 10.38 -10.16
N ASN A 109 2.68 11.04 -11.29
CA ASN A 109 1.95 12.30 -11.29
C ASN A 109 0.46 12.04 -11.19
N GLY A 110 -0.17 12.61 -10.17
CA GLY A 110 -1.63 12.59 -10.04
C GLY A 110 -2.32 13.27 -11.23
N HIS A 111 -3.50 12.82 -11.59
CA HIS A 111 -4.31 13.48 -12.59
C HIS A 111 -4.65 14.91 -12.15
N LYS A 112 -4.27 15.89 -12.97
CA LYS A 112 -4.67 17.29 -12.75
C LYS A 112 -6.19 17.41 -12.87
N HIS A 113 -6.78 18.18 -11.97
CA HIS A 113 -8.19 18.51 -12.05
C HIS A 113 -8.51 19.18 -13.39
N ASN A 114 -9.57 18.72 -14.03
CA ASN A 114 -10.13 19.31 -15.24
C ASN A 114 -11.58 19.72 -14.94
N TRP A 115 -11.89 21.01 -15.04
CA TRP A 115 -13.19 21.56 -14.67
C TRP A 115 -14.35 20.95 -15.50
N PHE A 116 -14.10 20.65 -16.77
CA PHE A 116 -15.09 20.03 -17.65
C PHE A 116 -15.43 18.59 -17.21
N ARG A 117 -14.39 17.83 -16.81
CA ARG A 117 -14.57 16.50 -16.20
C ARG A 117 -15.22 16.60 -14.80
N GLY A 118 -15.03 17.73 -14.12
CA GLY A 118 -15.70 18.04 -12.85
C GLY A 118 -17.21 18.16 -12.99
N LEU A 119 -17.71 18.82 -14.07
CA LEU A 119 -19.14 18.89 -14.36
C LEU A 119 -19.79 17.51 -14.60
N LEU A 120 -19.02 16.55 -15.11
CA LEU A 120 -19.46 15.17 -15.30
C LEU A 120 -19.30 14.32 -14.02
N GLY A 121 -18.85 14.89 -12.90
CA GLY A 121 -18.64 14.17 -11.64
C GLY A 121 -17.51 13.14 -11.65
N ILE A 122 -16.56 13.26 -12.60
CA ILE A 122 -15.42 12.32 -12.77
C ILE A 122 -14.06 12.95 -12.44
N SER A 123 -14.03 14.18 -11.90
CA SER A 123 -12.83 14.87 -11.40
C SER A 123 -13.22 15.85 -10.30
N ALA A 124 -12.36 16.04 -9.31
CA ALA A 124 -12.47 17.07 -8.27
C ALA A 124 -11.09 17.66 -7.95
N PRO A 125 -11.01 18.89 -7.44
CA PRO A 125 -9.75 19.53 -7.08
C PRO A 125 -9.12 18.91 -5.81
N GLU A 126 -9.94 18.43 -4.87
CA GLU A 126 -9.42 17.87 -3.63
C GLU A 126 -8.82 16.48 -3.88
N PRO A 127 -7.58 16.21 -3.40
CA PRO A 127 -6.98 14.89 -3.49
C PRO A 127 -7.66 13.89 -2.53
N GLY A 128 -7.57 12.60 -2.87
CA GLY A 128 -8.01 11.51 -1.98
C GLY A 128 -9.52 11.35 -1.83
N LYS A 129 -10.34 11.90 -2.75
CA LYS A 129 -11.81 11.75 -2.74
C LYS A 129 -12.28 10.56 -3.56
N VAL A 130 -13.38 9.97 -3.12
CA VAL A 130 -14.20 9.03 -3.91
C VAL A 130 -15.45 9.77 -4.37
N LEU A 131 -15.60 9.93 -5.67
CA LEU A 131 -16.67 10.70 -6.28
C LEU A 131 -17.95 9.86 -6.41
N LYS A 132 -19.10 10.53 -6.57
CA LYS A 132 -20.41 9.84 -6.76
C LYS A 132 -20.45 8.95 -8.00
N SER A 133 -19.59 9.21 -8.98
CA SER A 133 -19.41 8.38 -10.18
C SER A 133 -18.62 7.07 -9.91
N GLY A 134 -18.05 6.89 -8.71
CA GLY A 134 -17.11 5.81 -8.40
C GLY A 134 -15.65 6.11 -8.76
N ASN A 135 -15.38 7.22 -9.47
CA ASN A 135 -14.00 7.63 -9.74
C ASN A 135 -13.33 8.17 -8.48
N THR A 136 -12.00 8.13 -8.45
CA THR A 136 -11.19 8.67 -7.36
C THR A 136 -10.30 9.82 -7.82
N THR A 137 -9.98 10.71 -6.89
CA THR A 137 -8.90 11.69 -7.08
C THR A 137 -7.60 11.16 -6.55
N SER A 138 -6.49 11.55 -7.17
CA SER A 138 -5.16 11.01 -6.86
C SER A 138 -4.75 11.26 -5.40
N ILE A 139 -3.99 10.30 -4.87
CA ILE A 139 -3.30 10.35 -3.58
C ILE A 139 -1.78 10.25 -3.74
N CYS A 140 -1.28 10.33 -4.99
CA CYS A 140 0.15 10.24 -5.30
C CYS A 140 0.79 11.63 -5.36
N ASN A 141 2.08 11.70 -5.06
CA ASN A 141 2.93 12.90 -5.13
C ASN A 141 2.34 14.09 -4.37
N VAL A 142 1.79 13.81 -3.18
CA VAL A 142 1.21 14.85 -2.33
C VAL A 142 2.30 15.75 -1.77
N LYS A 143 2.02 17.07 -1.64
CA LYS A 143 2.97 18.08 -1.17
C LYS A 143 2.82 18.41 0.31
N GLU A 144 1.79 17.92 0.93
CA GLU A 144 1.51 17.93 2.36
C GLU A 144 0.79 16.63 2.75
N SER A 145 0.79 16.27 4.01
CA SER A 145 0.04 15.10 4.47
C SER A 145 -1.45 15.40 4.40
N ILE A 146 -2.21 14.54 3.75
CA ILE A 146 -3.63 14.75 3.47
C ILE A 146 -4.50 13.70 4.15
N ARG A 147 -5.67 14.11 4.62
CA ARG A 147 -6.77 13.20 4.96
C ARG A 147 -7.48 12.76 3.68
N CYS A 148 -7.75 11.47 3.54
CA CYS A 148 -8.31 10.92 2.33
C CYS A 148 -9.46 9.95 2.59
N GLU A 149 -10.20 9.58 1.54
CA GLU A 149 -11.33 8.65 1.61
C GLU A 149 -10.97 7.25 1.11
N TRP A 150 -9.80 7.07 0.50
CA TRP A 150 -9.31 5.81 0.00
C TRP A 150 -7.79 5.73 0.07
N LEU A 151 -7.23 4.53 0.03
CA LEU A 151 -5.78 4.25 0.07
C LEU A 151 -5.44 3.15 -0.92
N ASN A 152 -4.22 3.19 -1.46
CA ASN A 152 -3.70 2.14 -2.33
C ASN A 152 -3.56 0.81 -1.58
N GLY A 153 -3.89 -0.29 -2.22
CA GLY A 153 -3.77 -1.63 -1.65
C GLY A 153 -2.32 -2.02 -1.34
N GLY A 154 -1.39 -1.66 -2.23
CA GLY A 154 0.04 -2.01 -2.18
C GLY A 154 0.96 -0.86 -1.79
N GLY A 155 0.63 -0.08 -0.80
CA GLY A 155 1.45 1.04 -0.32
C GLY A 155 0.84 1.70 0.90
N THR A 156 0.38 0.89 1.86
CA THR A 156 -0.37 1.42 3.02
C THR A 156 -0.01 0.70 4.30
N VAL A 157 0.15 1.47 5.38
CA VAL A 157 0.29 0.97 6.74
C VAL A 157 -1.05 1.01 7.44
N TRP A 158 -1.49 -0.12 7.97
CA TRP A 158 -2.75 -0.29 8.69
C TRP A 158 -2.54 -0.64 10.15
N ARG A 159 -3.48 -0.27 11.03
CA ARG A 159 -3.57 -0.94 12.34
C ARG A 159 -3.94 -2.40 12.12
N GLN A 160 -3.22 -3.32 12.78
CA GLN A 160 -3.49 -4.76 12.67
C GLN A 160 -4.94 -5.12 13.00
N GLU A 161 -5.52 -4.49 14.02
CA GLU A 161 -6.90 -4.73 14.43
C GLU A 161 -7.92 -4.46 13.31
N ILE A 162 -7.65 -3.47 12.43
CA ILE A 162 -8.49 -3.16 11.27
C ILE A 162 -8.39 -4.29 10.23
N LEU A 163 -7.17 -4.76 9.93
CA LEU A 163 -6.96 -5.86 8.98
C LEU A 163 -7.60 -7.17 9.47
N LYS A 164 -7.52 -7.45 10.77
CA LYS A 164 -8.14 -8.64 11.37
C LYS A 164 -9.66 -8.55 11.46
N LYS A 165 -10.19 -7.37 11.75
CA LYS A 165 -11.63 -7.15 11.85
C LYS A 165 -12.32 -7.14 10.49
N TYR A 166 -11.63 -6.68 9.47
CA TYR A 166 -12.14 -6.52 8.11
C TYR A 166 -11.17 -7.20 7.12
N PRO A 167 -11.26 -8.53 6.94
CA PRO A 167 -10.46 -9.22 5.93
C PRO A 167 -10.80 -8.67 4.55
N HIS A 168 -9.87 -8.79 3.61
CA HIS A 168 -10.13 -8.46 2.23
C HIS A 168 -11.07 -9.48 1.62
N ASP A 169 -12.13 -9.02 0.96
CA ASP A 169 -13.08 -9.88 0.26
C ASP A 169 -12.44 -10.50 -0.99
N GLU A 170 -12.52 -11.81 -1.13
CA GLU A 170 -12.09 -12.50 -2.35
C GLU A 170 -13.07 -12.20 -3.49
N ILE A 171 -12.77 -11.17 -4.26
CA ILE A 171 -13.54 -10.83 -5.46
C ILE A 171 -13.29 -11.93 -6.49
N LYS A 172 -14.35 -12.53 -7.03
CA LYS A 172 -14.30 -13.64 -8.00
C LYS A 172 -13.79 -13.23 -9.41
N SER A 173 -13.16 -12.08 -9.56
CA SER A 173 -12.51 -11.68 -10.79
C SER A 173 -11.03 -12.02 -10.73
N GLY A 174 -10.44 -12.56 -11.81
CA GLY A 174 -9.01 -12.89 -11.88
C GLY A 174 -8.09 -11.67 -11.71
N TRP A 175 -8.64 -10.47 -11.83
CA TRP A 175 -8.00 -9.18 -11.57
C TRP A 175 -8.77 -8.51 -10.44
N ALA A 176 -8.09 -8.20 -9.36
CA ALA A 176 -8.67 -7.52 -8.18
C ALA A 176 -8.90 -6.01 -8.46
N VAL A 177 -9.65 -5.70 -9.52
CA VAL A 177 -9.91 -4.31 -9.96
C VAL A 177 -10.64 -3.55 -8.86
N CYS A 178 -10.12 -2.37 -8.48
CA CYS A 178 -10.67 -1.49 -7.44
C CYS A 178 -10.71 -2.11 -6.03
N GLU A 179 -9.94 -3.17 -5.76
CA GLU A 179 -9.92 -3.84 -4.46
C GLU A 179 -9.52 -2.89 -3.32
N ASP A 180 -8.62 -1.96 -3.61
CA ASP A 180 -8.14 -0.91 -2.72
C ASP A 180 -9.25 0.04 -2.28
N ILE A 181 -10.09 0.49 -3.20
CA ILE A 181 -11.25 1.35 -2.92
C ILE A 181 -12.31 0.55 -2.15
N ILE A 182 -12.63 -0.67 -2.60
CA ILE A 182 -13.60 -1.56 -1.95
C ILE A 182 -13.18 -1.82 -0.50
N PHE A 183 -11.88 -2.00 -0.26
CA PHE A 183 -11.38 -2.19 1.09
C PHE A 183 -11.34 -0.90 1.89
N SER A 184 -10.77 0.18 1.39
CA SER A 184 -10.46 1.38 2.16
C SER A 184 -11.63 2.35 2.32
N TYR A 185 -12.44 2.57 1.28
CA TYR A 185 -13.52 3.56 1.28
C TYR A 185 -14.59 3.34 2.36
N PRO A 186 -15.13 2.13 2.58
CA PRO A 186 -16.08 1.91 3.68
C PRO A 186 -15.49 2.20 5.06
N LYS A 187 -14.18 2.05 5.20
CA LYS A 187 -13.46 2.33 6.45
C LYS A 187 -13.28 3.82 6.68
N SER A 188 -13.12 4.63 5.64
CA SER A 188 -13.05 6.09 5.75
C SER A 188 -14.33 6.73 6.30
N LYS A 189 -15.47 6.01 6.29
CA LYS A 189 -16.73 6.46 6.89
C LYS A 189 -16.78 6.27 8.41
N LYS A 190 -15.86 5.48 8.97
CA LYS A 190 -15.82 5.14 10.41
C LYS A 190 -14.50 5.52 11.06
N TYR A 191 -13.45 5.64 10.30
CA TYR A 191 -12.07 5.86 10.73
C TYR A 191 -11.43 6.96 9.90
N ILE A 192 -10.30 7.45 10.37
CA ILE A 192 -9.50 8.42 9.65
C ILE A 192 -8.48 7.68 8.79
N LEU A 193 -8.32 8.13 7.55
CA LEU A 193 -7.27 7.67 6.63
C LEU A 193 -6.41 8.87 6.21
N TYR A 194 -5.09 8.65 6.10
CA TYR A 194 -4.13 9.65 5.69
C TYR A 194 -3.21 9.17 4.58
N VAL A 195 -2.60 10.11 3.86
CA VAL A 195 -1.33 9.89 3.13
C VAL A 195 -0.26 10.74 3.80
N CYS A 196 0.85 10.11 4.20
CA CYS A 196 1.98 10.79 4.82
C CYS A 196 2.92 11.33 3.74
N GLN A 197 3.02 12.67 3.64
CA GLN A 197 3.82 13.35 2.61
C GLN A 197 5.31 12.96 2.66
N ASN A 198 5.89 12.83 3.85
CA ASN A 198 7.31 12.55 4.02
C ASN A 198 7.67 11.07 3.85
N SER A 199 6.73 10.16 4.01
CA SER A 199 6.93 8.72 3.86
C SER A 199 6.83 8.32 2.40
N LYS A 200 7.96 8.32 1.69
CA LYS A 200 8.03 8.26 0.23
C LYS A 200 8.39 6.88 -0.28
N ILE A 201 7.68 6.47 -1.33
CA ILE A 201 8.01 5.28 -2.12
C ILE A 201 7.94 5.62 -3.61
N GLU A 202 8.56 4.78 -4.42
CA GLU A 202 8.39 4.74 -5.86
C GLU A 202 7.77 3.40 -6.26
N VAL A 203 7.03 3.37 -7.38
CA VAL A 203 6.51 2.14 -7.96
C VAL A 203 6.99 2.04 -9.40
N GLU A 204 7.22 0.81 -9.90
CA GLU A 204 7.62 0.62 -11.27
C GLU A 204 6.44 0.96 -12.20
N ALA A 205 6.61 2.02 -13.00
CA ALA A 205 5.64 2.30 -14.05
C ALA A 205 5.80 1.24 -15.16
N VAL A 206 4.77 0.45 -15.41
CA VAL A 206 4.70 -0.37 -16.61
C VAL A 206 4.58 0.59 -17.80
N VAL A 207 5.70 0.83 -18.48
CA VAL A 207 5.69 1.56 -19.76
C VAL A 207 5.07 0.65 -20.80
N ILE A 208 3.77 0.80 -21.04
CA ILE A 208 3.13 0.21 -22.22
C ILE A 208 3.65 1.02 -23.41
N MET A 209 4.69 0.54 -24.08
CA MET A 209 5.08 1.07 -25.37
C MET A 209 3.96 0.66 -26.36
N SER A 210 3.11 1.61 -26.71
CA SER A 210 2.23 1.47 -27.88
C SER A 210 3.13 1.51 -29.12
N GLU A 211 3.29 0.38 -29.81
CA GLU A 211 3.77 0.35 -31.18
C GLU A 211 2.78 1.03 -32.12
#